data_a3bffcd8c137e9852f3d10616caf7725
#
_entry.id   a3bffcd8c137e9852f3d10616caf7725
#
_cell.length_a   1.000
_cell.length_b   1.000
_cell.length_c   1.000
_cell.angle_alpha   90.00
_cell.angle_beta   90.00
_cell.angle_gamma   90.00
#
_symmetry.space_group_name_H-M   'P 1'
#
loop_
_entity.id
_entity.type
_entity.pdbx_description
1 polymer ?
#
loop_
_entity_poly.entity_id
_entity_poly.type
_entity_poly.pdbx_seq_one_letter_code
_entity_poly.pdbx_strand_id
1 'polypeptide(L)'
;MTSISASSASKSAARIISIILILLGTLLVAYAISDDPLYGGEPGFGLTQVLISIAGIIIGLCSLLPTRIAGNILLLTISILVVLAFAEKIGETLLGSRFRRNFQFDDRLIFKFIPSRTSVMRRTPINGGETVTYPINSDGYRGPELLPVGNATRIVVYGDSFIHAFYSPQEETFVGQLGSLLTKRVGKQIEVVNAGVSSYGPDQESLKMADELPRLRPNLVIVAIFAGNDYGDLMRDKMFKLGTNGELVENHWQLDPSTRALLKLSQQESILKLALRQVLGAQRPLPGHNSHPDNDDHSNIDFLLKEAQREYRSFIVESNNIVTNTMIDYYSADVSLTPRSESARYKVALMRAVMRRIRDVAQQNDTPLVFLFIPHPVDVADQYDSWTIDRKRFPDYNGRNQITPLEETAQALRVPFVSLYDTFLQHDANSLYFHVDDDHWNAAGQQLAAEVMADFLLSKNLLDTGTTVGVPQHDGTAQ
;
A
#
# COMPACT_ATOMS: atom_id res chain seq x y z
N MET A 1 2.05 -45.23 59.05
CA MET A 1 1.06 -44.74 58.10
C MET A 1 1.62 -43.67 57.14
N THR A 2 2.85 -43.25 57.22
CA THR A 2 3.47 -42.17 56.38
C THR A 2 4.10 -42.65 55.06
N SER A 3 4.37 -43.93 54.85
CA SER A 3 5.03 -44.44 53.63
C SER A 3 4.07 -44.70 52.45
N ILE A 4 2.80 -44.95 52.70
CA ILE A 4 1.80 -45.26 51.68
C ILE A 4 1.35 -43.98 50.96
N SER A 5 1.26 -42.84 51.65
CA SER A 5 0.85 -41.57 51.06
C SER A 5 1.91 -40.96 50.10
N ALA A 6 3.19 -41.12 50.44
CA ALA A 6 4.30 -40.65 49.58
C ALA A 6 4.43 -41.40 48.25
N SER A 7 4.13 -42.72 48.23
CA SER A 7 4.13 -43.53 47.01
C SER A 7 2.97 -43.18 46.06
N SER A 8 1.81 -42.86 46.60
CA SER A 8 0.64 -42.45 45.81
C SER A 8 0.83 -41.08 45.18
N ALA A 9 1.34 -40.09 45.93
CA ALA A 9 1.63 -38.76 45.42
C ALA A 9 2.71 -38.75 44.33
N SER A 10 3.75 -39.58 44.47
CA SER A 10 4.80 -39.74 43.45
C SER A 10 4.27 -40.32 42.13
N LYS A 11 3.36 -41.32 42.22
CA LYS A 11 2.74 -41.89 41.00
C LYS A 11 1.78 -40.91 40.33
N SER A 12 1.07 -40.11 41.07
CA SER A 12 0.18 -39.08 40.50
C SER A 12 0.98 -37.96 39.81
N ALA A 13 2.06 -37.50 40.41
CA ALA A 13 2.96 -36.50 39.79
C ALA A 13 3.58 -37.03 38.49
N ALA A 14 4.04 -38.28 38.47
CA ALA A 14 4.56 -38.91 37.24
C ALA A 14 3.53 -38.93 36.11
N ARG A 15 2.28 -39.29 36.41
CA ARG A 15 1.19 -39.28 35.40
C ARG A 15 0.89 -37.90 34.88
N ILE A 16 0.85 -36.88 35.73
CA ILE A 16 0.60 -35.49 35.34
C ILE A 16 1.71 -35.02 34.40
N ILE A 17 2.99 -35.21 34.72
CA ILE A 17 4.14 -34.84 33.89
C ILE A 17 4.04 -35.48 32.52
N SER A 18 3.76 -36.79 32.45
CA SER A 18 3.61 -37.53 31.19
C SER A 18 2.46 -36.98 30.33
N ILE A 19 1.31 -36.70 30.94
CA ILE A 19 0.16 -36.15 30.22
C ILE A 19 0.50 -34.78 29.66
N ILE A 20 1.16 -33.89 30.41
CA ILE A 20 1.51 -32.56 29.94
C ILE A 20 2.52 -32.63 28.79
N LEU A 21 3.54 -33.48 28.84
CA LEU A 21 4.50 -33.65 27.74
C LEU A 21 3.84 -34.18 26.47
N ILE A 22 2.91 -35.13 26.58
CA ILE A 22 2.15 -35.63 25.44
C ILE A 22 1.30 -34.52 24.84
N LEU A 23 0.58 -33.76 25.66
CA LEU A 23 -0.24 -32.66 25.20
C LEU A 23 0.60 -31.58 24.51
N LEU A 24 1.73 -31.16 25.09
CA LEU A 24 2.63 -30.20 24.47
C LEU A 24 3.20 -30.67 23.14
N GLY A 25 3.64 -31.95 23.09
CA GLY A 25 4.11 -32.56 21.85
C GLY A 25 3.03 -32.61 20.76
N THR A 26 1.81 -33.01 21.14
CA THR A 26 0.67 -33.05 20.22
C THR A 26 0.29 -31.66 19.70
N LEU A 27 0.28 -30.66 20.57
CA LEU A 27 0.00 -29.27 20.20
C LEU A 27 1.04 -28.70 19.22
N LEU A 28 2.34 -29.01 19.41
CA LEU A 28 3.40 -28.62 18.49
C LEU A 28 3.25 -29.26 17.11
N VAL A 29 2.89 -30.55 17.08
CA VAL A 29 2.63 -31.24 15.81
C VAL A 29 1.39 -30.67 15.13
N ALA A 30 0.30 -30.45 15.86
CA ALA A 30 -0.92 -29.86 15.34
C ALA A 30 -0.67 -28.45 14.78
N TYR A 31 0.11 -27.63 15.49
CA TYR A 31 0.57 -26.33 15.02
C TYR A 31 1.36 -26.43 13.70
N ALA A 32 2.29 -27.38 13.61
CA ALA A 32 3.14 -27.54 12.43
C ALA A 32 2.39 -28.01 11.18
N ILE A 33 1.34 -28.85 11.34
CA ILE A 33 0.55 -29.39 10.23
C ILE A 33 -0.70 -28.55 9.92
N SER A 34 -0.97 -27.52 10.71
CA SER A 34 -2.10 -26.63 10.47
C SER A 34 -1.83 -25.75 9.25
N ASP A 35 -2.73 -25.79 8.26
CA ASP A 35 -2.71 -24.88 7.11
C ASP A 35 -3.37 -23.53 7.42
N ASP A 36 -3.92 -23.35 8.62
CA ASP A 36 -4.57 -22.10 9.02
C ASP A 36 -3.53 -21.07 9.51
N PRO A 37 -3.44 -19.91 8.85
CA PRO A 37 -2.54 -18.82 9.27
C PRO A 37 -2.77 -18.35 10.71
N LEU A 38 -3.98 -18.50 11.25
CA LEU A 38 -4.33 -18.16 12.63
C LEU A 38 -3.55 -19.03 13.64
N TYR A 39 -3.22 -20.26 13.26
CA TYR A 39 -2.46 -21.21 14.06
C TYR A 39 -0.99 -21.33 13.62
N GLY A 40 -0.50 -20.38 12.78
CA GLY A 40 0.90 -20.31 12.36
C GLY A 40 1.25 -21.22 11.17
N GLY A 41 0.26 -21.81 10.50
CA GLY A 41 0.46 -22.60 9.29
C GLY A 41 0.89 -21.72 8.11
N GLU A 42 1.84 -22.23 7.32
CA GLU A 42 2.13 -21.69 5.98
C GLU A 42 1.53 -22.67 4.95
N PRO A 43 1.07 -22.18 3.81
CA PRO A 43 0.63 -23.06 2.73
C PRO A 43 1.78 -24.00 2.31
N GLY A 44 1.54 -25.30 2.42
CA GLY A 44 2.52 -26.33 2.11
C GLY A 44 3.38 -26.76 3.31
N PHE A 45 3.92 -27.98 3.19
CA PHE A 45 4.70 -28.63 4.25
C PHE A 45 6.20 -28.49 3.96
N GLY A 46 6.84 -27.51 4.58
CA GLY A 46 8.26 -27.19 4.40
C GLY A 46 9.17 -27.71 5.51
N LEU A 47 10.47 -27.41 5.42
CA LEU A 47 11.48 -27.84 6.39
C LEU A 47 11.15 -27.39 7.83
N THR A 48 10.61 -26.19 8.00
CA THR A 48 10.24 -25.65 9.31
C THR A 48 9.17 -26.51 9.98
N GLN A 49 8.11 -26.89 9.24
CA GLN A 49 7.03 -27.75 9.72
C GLN A 49 7.55 -29.15 10.09
N VAL A 50 8.48 -29.68 9.28
CA VAL A 50 9.14 -30.95 9.58
C VAL A 50 9.91 -30.85 10.91
N LEU A 51 10.72 -29.82 11.10
CA LEU A 51 11.53 -29.65 12.32
C LEU A 51 10.65 -29.46 13.57
N ILE A 52 9.59 -28.66 13.49
CA ILE A 52 8.64 -28.46 14.61
C ILE A 52 7.91 -29.77 14.93
N SER A 53 7.49 -30.51 13.90
CA SER A 53 6.83 -31.82 14.09
C SER A 53 7.75 -32.83 14.78
N ILE A 54 9.02 -32.91 14.34
CA ILE A 54 10.02 -33.77 14.98
C ILE A 54 10.23 -33.37 16.45
N ALA A 55 10.37 -32.08 16.73
CA ALA A 55 10.50 -31.57 18.10
C ALA A 55 9.29 -31.94 18.95
N GLY A 56 8.08 -31.77 18.44
CA GLY A 56 6.84 -32.18 19.11
C GLY A 56 6.79 -33.66 19.41
N ILE A 57 7.16 -34.52 18.46
CA ILE A 57 7.24 -35.99 18.66
C ILE A 57 8.27 -36.32 19.74
N ILE A 58 9.46 -35.73 19.70
CA ILE A 58 10.51 -35.95 20.71
C ILE A 58 10.01 -35.57 22.10
N ILE A 59 9.38 -34.40 22.26
CA ILE A 59 8.82 -33.95 23.54
C ILE A 59 7.76 -34.93 24.04
N GLY A 60 6.86 -35.39 23.18
CA GLY A 60 5.87 -36.43 23.53
C GLY A 60 6.50 -37.74 23.99
N LEU A 61 7.55 -38.20 23.28
CA LEU A 61 8.29 -39.42 23.63
C LEU A 61 9.06 -39.29 24.96
N CYS A 62 9.45 -38.08 25.37
CA CYS A 62 10.07 -37.85 26.66
C CYS A 62 9.15 -38.20 27.86
N SER A 63 7.85 -38.33 27.63
CA SER A 63 6.89 -38.84 28.62
C SER A 63 7.18 -40.27 29.10
N LEU A 64 7.93 -41.05 28.31
CA LEU A 64 8.31 -42.44 28.62
C LEU A 64 9.59 -42.51 29.49
N LEU A 65 10.28 -41.40 29.69
CA LEU A 65 11.50 -41.35 30.49
C LEU A 65 11.21 -41.44 32.01
N PRO A 66 12.21 -41.75 32.83
CA PRO A 66 12.06 -41.72 34.29
C PRO A 66 11.57 -40.33 34.75
N THR A 67 10.64 -40.31 35.70
CA THR A 67 9.90 -39.10 36.15
C THR A 67 10.80 -37.89 36.42
N ARG A 68 11.99 -38.11 36.98
CA ARG A 68 12.94 -37.01 37.26
C ARG A 68 13.45 -36.37 35.98
N ILE A 69 13.77 -37.15 34.95
CA ILE A 69 14.26 -36.69 33.66
C ILE A 69 13.12 -36.01 32.90
N ALA A 70 11.95 -36.67 32.82
CA ALA A 70 10.74 -36.10 32.21
C ALA A 70 10.33 -34.77 32.84
N GLY A 71 10.40 -34.67 34.18
CA GLY A 71 10.12 -33.43 34.90
C GLY A 71 11.11 -32.29 34.57
N ASN A 72 12.40 -32.59 34.46
CA ASN A 72 13.41 -31.60 34.06
C ASN A 72 13.21 -31.14 32.62
N ILE A 73 12.84 -32.05 31.70
CA ILE A 73 12.54 -31.69 30.31
C ILE A 73 11.28 -30.85 30.25
N LEU A 74 10.23 -31.20 30.99
CA LEU A 74 9.02 -30.36 31.05
C LEU A 74 9.32 -28.95 31.55
N LEU A 75 10.10 -28.86 32.66
CA LEU A 75 10.50 -27.54 33.20
C LEU A 75 11.30 -26.74 32.17
N LEU A 76 12.27 -27.37 31.52
CA LEU A 76 13.07 -26.73 30.47
C LEU A 76 12.19 -26.24 29.31
N THR A 77 11.28 -27.11 28.84
CA THR A 77 10.35 -26.75 27.75
C THR A 77 9.47 -25.56 28.10
N ILE A 78 8.87 -25.59 29.30
CA ILE A 78 8.05 -24.46 29.79
C ILE A 78 8.91 -23.19 29.90
N SER A 79 10.12 -23.29 30.45
CA SER A 79 11.02 -22.13 30.58
C SER A 79 11.37 -21.52 29.22
N ILE A 80 11.66 -22.36 28.23
CA ILE A 80 11.92 -21.89 26.85
C ILE A 80 10.67 -21.19 26.29
N LEU A 81 9.50 -21.78 26.42
CA LEU A 81 8.26 -21.18 25.91
C LEU A 81 7.96 -19.82 26.57
N VAL A 82 8.18 -19.72 27.89
CA VAL A 82 8.01 -18.46 28.62
C VAL A 82 9.00 -17.40 28.13
N VAL A 83 10.29 -17.76 27.98
CA VAL A 83 11.32 -16.85 27.48
C VAL A 83 10.97 -16.38 26.04
N LEU A 84 10.54 -17.29 25.17
CA LEU A 84 10.13 -16.95 23.81
C LEU A 84 8.91 -16.04 23.79
N ALA A 85 7.91 -16.27 24.64
CA ALA A 85 6.74 -15.41 24.75
C ALA A 85 7.09 -14.00 25.23
N PHE A 86 8.00 -13.88 26.21
CA PHE A 86 8.51 -12.57 26.65
C PHE A 86 9.35 -11.89 25.57
N ALA A 87 10.23 -12.62 24.91
CA ALA A 87 11.05 -12.11 23.82
C ALA A 87 10.18 -11.63 22.64
N GLU A 88 9.12 -12.36 22.30
CA GLU A 88 8.12 -11.93 21.32
C GLU A 88 7.46 -10.62 21.73
N LYS A 89 6.97 -10.52 22.97
CA LYS A 89 6.28 -9.32 23.46
C LYS A 89 7.19 -8.10 23.52
N ILE A 90 8.42 -8.29 23.98
CA ILE A 90 9.44 -7.24 23.99
C ILE A 90 9.81 -6.86 22.54
N GLY A 91 10.03 -7.86 21.68
CA GLY A 91 10.31 -7.64 20.27
C GLY A 91 9.18 -6.89 19.55
N GLU A 92 7.93 -7.24 19.84
CA GLU A 92 6.77 -6.53 19.31
C GLU A 92 6.78 -5.04 19.73
N THR A 93 7.10 -4.77 20.97
CA THR A 93 7.11 -3.39 21.48
C THR A 93 8.26 -2.57 20.90
N LEU A 94 9.47 -3.16 20.78
CA LEU A 94 10.68 -2.44 20.37
C LEU A 94 10.90 -2.44 18.85
N LEU A 95 10.47 -3.48 18.16
CA LEU A 95 10.82 -3.74 16.76
C LEU A 95 9.59 -3.90 15.84
N GLY A 96 8.39 -3.93 16.40
CA GLY A 96 7.17 -4.20 15.64
C GLY A 96 6.96 -3.25 14.46
N SER A 97 7.29 -1.97 14.64
CA SER A 97 7.21 -0.95 13.58
C SER A 97 8.19 -1.20 12.42
N ARG A 98 9.28 -1.95 12.66
CA ARG A 98 10.28 -2.28 11.61
C ARG A 98 9.91 -3.50 10.77
N PHE A 99 9.15 -4.44 11.35
CA PHE A 99 8.93 -5.75 10.75
C PHE A 99 7.49 -5.98 10.29
N ARG A 100 6.51 -5.26 10.83
CA ARG A 100 5.11 -5.43 10.49
C ARG A 100 4.70 -4.49 9.38
N ARG A 101 3.93 -5.01 8.43
CA ARG A 101 3.29 -4.18 7.41
C ARG A 101 2.25 -3.27 8.04
N ASN A 102 2.10 -2.08 7.46
CA ASN A 102 1.12 -1.10 7.91
C ASN A 102 -0.26 -1.27 7.26
N PHE A 103 -0.43 -2.33 6.48
CA PHE A 103 -1.67 -2.61 5.77
C PHE A 103 -2.45 -3.75 6.41
N GLN A 104 -3.77 -3.68 6.37
CA GLN A 104 -4.70 -4.73 6.72
C GLN A 104 -5.60 -5.03 5.52
N PHE A 105 -6.11 -6.27 5.45
CA PHE A 105 -7.07 -6.66 4.44
C PHE A 105 -8.36 -5.84 4.58
N ASP A 106 -8.93 -5.48 3.43
CA ASP A 106 -10.23 -4.81 3.32
C ASP A 106 -11.04 -5.47 2.20
N ASP A 107 -12.30 -5.81 2.47
CA ASP A 107 -13.16 -6.53 1.51
C ASP A 107 -13.54 -5.69 0.30
N ARG A 108 -13.44 -4.36 0.39
CA ARG A 108 -13.80 -3.43 -0.68
C ARG A 108 -12.61 -2.87 -1.43
N LEU A 109 -11.53 -2.57 -0.70
CA LEU A 109 -10.34 -1.92 -1.22
C LEU A 109 -9.13 -2.86 -1.33
N ILE A 110 -9.33 -4.16 -1.09
CA ILE A 110 -8.32 -5.21 -0.97
C ILE A 110 -7.47 -5.02 0.28
N PHE A 111 -6.94 -3.84 0.53
CA PHE A 111 -6.20 -3.48 1.74
C PHE A 111 -6.31 -1.99 2.04
N LYS A 112 -6.03 -1.63 3.30
CA LYS A 112 -5.95 -0.24 3.76
C LYS A 112 -4.92 -0.13 4.88
N PHE A 113 -4.50 1.07 5.21
CA PHE A 113 -3.63 1.30 6.37
C PHE A 113 -4.28 0.87 7.68
N ILE A 114 -3.45 0.38 8.60
CA ILE A 114 -3.84 0.16 9.99
C ILE A 114 -3.71 1.51 10.72
N PRO A 115 -4.79 2.03 11.31
CA PRO A 115 -4.75 3.28 12.05
C PRO A 115 -3.79 3.25 13.25
N SER A 116 -3.35 4.43 13.67
CA SER A 116 -2.50 4.64 14.86
C SER A 116 -1.21 3.82 14.83
N ARG A 117 -0.55 3.80 13.68
CA ARG A 117 0.72 3.09 13.46
C ARG A 117 1.84 4.05 13.09
N THR A 118 3.07 3.62 13.39
CA THR A 118 4.28 4.25 12.87
C THR A 118 4.89 3.36 11.79
N SER A 119 5.14 3.92 10.64
CA SER A 119 5.83 3.29 9.53
C SER A 119 7.31 3.64 9.54
N VAL A 120 8.15 2.68 9.18
CA VAL A 120 9.59 2.88 9.05
C VAL A 120 10.03 2.30 7.71
N MET A 121 10.59 3.15 6.85
CA MET A 121 11.11 2.78 5.55
C MET A 121 12.58 3.18 5.45
N ARG A 122 13.37 2.41 4.70
CA ARG A 122 14.77 2.72 4.46
C ARG A 122 14.99 2.93 2.97
N ARG A 123 15.55 4.08 2.61
CA ARG A 123 16.01 4.34 1.25
C ARG A 123 17.17 3.40 0.89
N THR A 124 17.31 3.09 -0.38
CA THR A 124 18.50 2.41 -0.87
C THR A 124 19.76 3.28 -0.66
N PRO A 125 20.95 2.69 -0.52
CA PRO A 125 22.16 3.48 -0.33
C PRO A 125 22.41 4.54 -1.42
N ILE A 126 22.06 4.24 -2.67
CA ILE A 126 22.19 5.18 -3.80
C ILE A 126 21.25 6.39 -3.66
N ASN A 127 20.10 6.22 -3.01
CA ASN A 127 19.13 7.26 -2.71
C ASN A 127 19.30 7.85 -1.30
N GLY A 128 20.54 7.79 -0.74
CA GLY A 128 20.92 8.39 0.53
C GLY A 128 20.95 7.41 1.72
N GLY A 129 20.37 6.22 1.64
CA GLY A 129 20.41 5.18 2.69
C GLY A 129 19.70 5.53 4.00
N GLU A 130 19.00 6.64 4.06
CA GLU A 130 18.35 7.18 5.26
C GLU A 130 17.13 6.34 5.66
N THR A 131 16.84 6.36 6.95
CA THR A 131 15.61 5.76 7.48
C THR A 131 14.56 6.84 7.67
N VAL A 132 13.45 6.70 6.97
CA VAL A 132 12.29 7.58 7.06
C VAL A 132 11.25 6.96 7.99
N THR A 133 10.76 7.77 8.92
CA THR A 133 9.72 7.36 9.87
C THR A 133 8.55 8.33 9.76
N TYR A 134 7.34 7.79 9.63
CA TYR A 134 6.14 8.60 9.55
C TYR A 134 4.95 7.94 10.24
N PRO A 135 4.03 8.72 10.85
CA PRO A 135 2.82 8.18 11.46
C PRO A 135 1.75 7.88 10.42
N ILE A 136 0.93 6.87 10.70
CA ILE A 136 -0.42 6.70 10.18
C ILE A 136 -1.34 7.09 11.35
N ASN A 137 -2.13 8.13 11.17
CA ASN A 137 -2.96 8.70 12.21
C ASN A 137 -4.15 7.79 12.61
N SER A 138 -4.96 8.23 13.56
CA SER A 138 -6.11 7.47 14.07
C SER A 138 -7.21 7.22 13.02
N ASP A 139 -7.25 8.02 11.96
CA ASP A 139 -8.17 7.86 10.83
C ASP A 139 -7.60 6.99 9.68
N GLY A 140 -6.34 6.57 9.78
CA GLY A 140 -5.67 5.74 8.77
C GLY A 140 -5.02 6.54 7.62
N TYR A 141 -4.78 7.83 7.80
CA TYR A 141 -4.05 8.68 6.86
C TYR A 141 -2.59 8.82 7.28
N ARG A 142 -1.71 8.94 6.29
CA ARG A 142 -0.33 9.32 6.58
C ARG A 142 -0.26 10.76 7.07
N GLY A 143 0.38 10.98 8.21
CA GLY A 143 0.62 12.32 8.77
C GLY A 143 0.01 12.53 10.14
N PRO A 144 -0.16 13.80 10.55
CA PRO A 144 -0.72 14.16 11.85
C PRO A 144 -2.20 13.80 11.97
N GLU A 145 -2.71 13.86 13.21
CA GLU A 145 -4.15 13.75 13.47
C GLU A 145 -4.92 14.88 12.76
N LEU A 146 -6.12 14.53 12.28
CA LEU A 146 -6.96 15.49 11.56
C LEU A 146 -7.48 16.58 12.50
N LEU A 147 -7.51 17.80 12.01
CA LEU A 147 -8.21 18.89 12.71
C LEU A 147 -9.72 18.63 12.72
N PRO A 148 -10.46 19.14 13.70
CA PRO A 148 -11.92 19.13 13.66
C PRO A 148 -12.45 19.82 12.38
N VAL A 149 -13.52 19.29 11.81
CA VAL A 149 -14.15 19.86 10.62
C VAL A 149 -14.52 21.32 10.85
N GLY A 150 -14.12 22.20 9.94
CA GLY A 150 -14.38 23.63 10.01
C GLY A 150 -13.29 24.46 10.70
N ASN A 151 -12.29 23.86 11.33
CA ASN A 151 -11.20 24.59 11.98
C ASN A 151 -10.11 25.05 11.00
N ALA A 152 -10.05 24.47 9.82
CA ALA A 152 -9.13 24.84 8.76
C ALA A 152 -9.78 24.62 7.39
N THR A 153 -9.26 25.27 6.35
CA THR A 153 -9.56 24.88 4.98
C THR A 153 -8.90 23.53 4.72
N ARG A 154 -9.71 22.49 4.47
CA ARG A 154 -9.24 21.12 4.29
C ARG A 154 -9.14 20.75 2.83
N ILE A 155 -7.98 20.30 2.42
CA ILE A 155 -7.72 19.69 1.11
C ILE A 155 -7.40 18.22 1.36
N VAL A 156 -8.04 17.31 0.64
CA VAL A 156 -7.71 15.87 0.70
C VAL A 156 -7.07 15.46 -0.62
N VAL A 157 -5.91 14.84 -0.54
CA VAL A 157 -5.17 14.36 -1.71
C VAL A 157 -5.21 12.85 -1.75
N TYR A 158 -5.89 12.30 -2.75
CA TYR A 158 -5.89 10.88 -3.08
C TYR A 158 -4.82 10.60 -4.14
N GLY A 159 -4.32 9.39 -4.16
CA GLY A 159 -3.28 8.91 -5.07
C GLY A 159 -2.67 7.62 -4.55
N ASP A 160 -1.72 7.12 -5.30
CA ASP A 160 -0.96 5.90 -5.06
C ASP A 160 0.28 6.12 -4.15
N SER A 161 1.37 5.43 -4.48
CA SER A 161 2.67 5.53 -3.81
C SER A 161 3.31 6.91 -3.95
N PHE A 162 3.02 7.65 -5.02
CA PHE A 162 3.52 9.02 -5.20
C PHE A 162 2.95 9.96 -4.14
N ILE A 163 1.67 9.85 -3.82
CA ILE A 163 1.07 10.66 -2.76
C ILE A 163 1.39 10.09 -1.38
N HIS A 164 1.37 8.77 -1.21
CA HIS A 164 1.85 8.14 0.02
C HIS A 164 3.28 8.55 0.35
N ALA A 165 4.15 8.68 -0.64
CA ALA A 165 5.53 9.20 -0.54
C ALA A 165 6.37 8.56 0.58
N PHE A 166 6.33 7.23 0.70
CA PHE A 166 6.86 6.45 1.84
C PHE A 166 8.38 6.61 2.07
N TYR A 167 9.13 7.09 1.08
CA TYR A 167 10.56 7.38 1.19
C TYR A 167 10.88 8.81 1.62
N SER A 168 9.89 9.67 1.83
CA SER A 168 10.12 11.07 2.15
C SER A 168 9.71 11.41 3.59
N PRO A 169 10.47 12.19 4.36
CA PRO A 169 9.99 12.79 5.60
C PRO A 169 8.70 13.60 5.36
N GLN A 170 7.89 13.78 6.39
CA GLN A 170 6.56 14.42 6.26
C GLN A 170 6.65 15.81 5.61
N GLU A 171 7.63 16.59 6.00
CA GLU A 171 7.88 17.96 5.52
C GLU A 171 8.38 18.03 4.07
N GLU A 172 8.95 16.96 3.54
CA GLU A 172 9.43 16.84 2.18
C GLU A 172 8.38 16.24 1.22
N THR A 173 7.25 15.73 1.75
CA THR A 173 6.20 15.19 0.90
C THR A 173 5.49 16.29 0.13
N PHE A 174 4.97 15.97 -1.06
CA PHE A 174 4.10 16.86 -1.82
C PHE A 174 2.99 17.47 -0.94
N VAL A 175 2.32 16.63 -0.15
CA VAL A 175 1.23 17.04 0.74
C VAL A 175 1.71 17.99 1.84
N GLY A 176 2.84 17.67 2.49
CA GLY A 176 3.44 18.52 3.54
C GLY A 176 3.88 19.88 3.01
N GLN A 177 4.54 19.88 1.85
CA GLN A 177 5.00 21.10 1.20
C GLN A 177 3.83 21.95 0.69
N LEU A 178 2.82 21.34 0.05
CA LEU A 178 1.63 22.05 -0.42
C LEU A 178 0.90 22.74 0.73
N GLY A 179 0.70 22.03 1.86
CA GLY A 179 0.08 22.61 3.06
C GLY A 179 0.86 23.80 3.63
N SER A 180 2.17 23.67 3.70
CA SER A 180 3.07 24.74 4.17
C SER A 180 3.04 25.96 3.25
N LEU A 181 3.17 25.74 1.94
CA LEU A 181 3.14 26.80 0.92
C LEU A 181 1.81 27.56 0.93
N LEU A 182 0.70 26.84 0.90
CA LEU A 182 -0.64 27.45 0.89
C LEU A 182 -0.91 28.21 2.18
N THR A 183 -0.60 27.65 3.35
CA THR A 183 -0.75 28.31 4.66
C THR A 183 0.02 29.62 4.69
N LYS A 184 1.28 29.63 4.22
CA LYS A 184 2.11 30.85 4.15
C LYS A 184 1.55 31.88 3.18
N ARG A 185 1.08 31.47 2.00
CA ARG A 185 0.62 32.40 0.96
C ARG A 185 -0.78 32.96 1.23
N VAL A 186 -1.67 32.14 1.80
CA VAL A 186 -3.05 32.54 2.13
C VAL A 186 -3.14 33.27 3.47
N GLY A 187 -2.19 33.05 4.38
CA GLY A 187 -2.21 33.60 5.74
C GLY A 187 -3.27 33.00 6.65
N LYS A 188 -3.84 31.85 6.29
CA LYS A 188 -4.80 31.04 7.06
C LYS A 188 -4.32 29.61 7.12
N GLN A 189 -4.73 28.89 8.15
CA GLN A 189 -4.37 27.48 8.29
C GLN A 189 -5.04 26.66 7.20
N ILE A 190 -4.22 25.97 6.39
CA ILE A 190 -4.64 25.01 5.37
C ILE A 190 -4.21 23.63 5.83
N GLU A 191 -5.16 22.73 5.99
CA GLU A 191 -4.91 21.31 6.29
C GLU A 191 -4.91 20.53 4.99
N VAL A 192 -3.78 19.92 4.64
CA VAL A 192 -3.68 19.03 3.49
C VAL A 192 -3.53 17.60 4.01
N VAL A 193 -4.54 16.77 3.75
CA VAL A 193 -4.60 15.37 4.22
C VAL A 193 -4.00 14.47 3.16
N ASN A 194 -3.05 13.63 3.55
CA ASN A 194 -2.47 12.62 2.70
C ASN A 194 -3.32 11.34 2.75
N ALA A 195 -4.20 11.18 1.78
CA ALA A 195 -5.04 9.99 1.60
C ALA A 195 -4.45 8.98 0.61
N GLY A 196 -3.21 9.18 0.17
CA GLY A 196 -2.50 8.28 -0.73
C GLY A 196 -2.18 6.93 -0.09
N VAL A 197 -2.29 5.87 -0.89
CA VAL A 197 -2.01 4.49 -0.47
C VAL A 197 -1.21 3.81 -1.57
N SER A 198 0.01 3.36 -1.27
CA SER A 198 0.84 2.68 -2.27
C SER A 198 0.11 1.53 -2.94
N SER A 199 0.31 1.41 -4.23
CA SER A 199 -0.30 0.38 -5.09
C SER A 199 -1.83 0.44 -5.20
N TYR A 200 -2.43 1.61 -4.94
CA TYR A 200 -3.81 1.86 -5.32
C TYR A 200 -3.88 2.37 -6.75
N GLY A 201 -4.82 1.84 -7.51
CA GLY A 201 -5.24 2.46 -8.77
C GLY A 201 -6.35 3.50 -8.54
N PRO A 202 -6.62 4.36 -9.54
CA PRO A 202 -7.68 5.36 -9.48
C PRO A 202 -9.09 4.79 -9.22
N ASP A 203 -9.31 3.53 -9.52
CA ASP A 203 -10.55 2.81 -9.22
C ASP A 203 -10.72 2.59 -7.71
N GLN A 204 -9.69 2.14 -7.00
CA GLN A 204 -9.69 2.03 -5.54
C GLN A 204 -9.81 3.42 -4.89
N GLU A 205 -9.11 4.43 -5.42
CA GLU A 205 -9.24 5.81 -4.94
C GLU A 205 -10.67 6.31 -5.05
N SER A 206 -11.38 6.02 -6.16
CA SER A 206 -12.77 6.40 -6.35
C SER A 206 -13.72 5.77 -5.32
N LEU A 207 -13.45 4.53 -4.91
CA LEU A 207 -14.19 3.83 -3.87
C LEU A 207 -13.89 4.43 -2.49
N LYS A 208 -12.61 4.66 -2.20
CA LYS A 208 -12.15 5.31 -0.95
C LYS A 208 -12.75 6.71 -0.79
N MET A 209 -12.74 7.51 -1.86
CA MET A 209 -13.38 8.83 -1.88
C MET A 209 -14.87 8.75 -1.53
N ALA A 210 -15.60 7.82 -2.14
CA ALA A 210 -17.04 7.66 -1.90
C ALA A 210 -17.36 7.36 -0.42
N ASP A 211 -16.47 6.61 0.26
CA ASP A 211 -16.63 6.26 1.66
C ASP A 211 -16.24 7.40 2.61
N GLU A 212 -15.27 8.22 2.24
CA GLU A 212 -14.61 9.16 3.14
C GLU A 212 -15.11 10.60 3.04
N LEU A 213 -15.49 11.08 1.84
CA LEU A 213 -15.89 12.46 1.63
C LEU A 213 -17.06 12.93 2.51
N PRO A 214 -18.12 12.11 2.77
CA PRO A 214 -19.21 12.51 3.66
C PRO A 214 -18.76 12.85 5.08
N ARG A 215 -17.69 12.20 5.54
CA ARG A 215 -17.11 12.39 6.88
C ARG A 215 -16.07 13.50 6.91
N LEU A 216 -15.17 13.52 5.93
CA LEU A 216 -14.05 14.47 5.87
C LEU A 216 -14.50 15.89 5.57
N ARG A 217 -15.56 16.06 4.75
CA ARG A 217 -16.11 17.34 4.28
C ARG A 217 -15.01 18.30 3.83
N PRO A 218 -14.17 17.91 2.87
CA PRO A 218 -13.09 18.78 2.41
C PRO A 218 -13.63 19.97 1.61
N ASN A 219 -12.86 21.06 1.61
CA ASN A 219 -13.13 22.21 0.76
C ASN A 219 -12.66 21.97 -0.68
N LEU A 220 -11.71 21.03 -0.86
CA LEU A 220 -11.16 20.66 -2.15
C LEU A 220 -10.63 19.23 -2.10
N VAL A 221 -10.82 18.49 -3.16
CA VAL A 221 -10.16 17.19 -3.41
C VAL A 221 -9.17 17.33 -4.55
N ILE A 222 -7.98 16.77 -4.37
CA ILE A 222 -7.00 16.53 -5.43
C ILE A 222 -6.90 15.02 -5.62
N VAL A 223 -7.01 14.56 -6.87
CA VAL A 223 -6.75 13.17 -7.23
C VAL A 223 -5.54 13.16 -8.15
N ALA A 224 -4.47 12.55 -7.67
CA ALA A 224 -3.23 12.37 -8.42
C ALA A 224 -3.29 11.06 -9.19
N ILE A 225 -2.98 11.11 -10.47
CA ILE A 225 -2.87 9.95 -11.35
C ILE A 225 -1.44 9.88 -11.83
N PHE A 226 -0.73 8.83 -11.46
CA PHE A 226 0.59 8.53 -11.97
C PHE A 226 0.46 7.75 -13.29
N ALA A 227 0.78 8.41 -14.38
CA ALA A 227 0.56 7.84 -15.71
C ALA A 227 1.39 6.57 -15.97
N GLY A 228 2.47 6.36 -15.19
CA GLY A 228 3.38 5.23 -15.36
C GLY A 228 2.72 3.88 -15.12
N ASN A 229 1.95 3.71 -14.08
CA ASN A 229 1.39 2.42 -13.66
C ASN A 229 -0.14 2.38 -13.52
N ASP A 230 -0.82 3.51 -13.27
CA ASP A 230 -2.25 3.56 -12.95
C ASP A 230 -3.16 2.92 -14.02
N TYR A 231 -2.77 2.96 -15.29
CA TYR A 231 -3.49 2.22 -16.33
C TYR A 231 -3.40 0.70 -16.14
N GLY A 232 -2.26 0.22 -15.65
CA GLY A 232 -2.03 -1.17 -15.31
C GLY A 232 -2.74 -1.60 -14.04
N ASP A 233 -2.78 -0.71 -13.03
CA ASP A 233 -3.43 -0.98 -11.74
C ASP A 233 -4.91 -1.29 -11.92
N LEU A 234 -5.60 -0.60 -12.81
CA LEU A 234 -6.98 -0.93 -13.18
C LEU A 234 -7.15 -2.39 -13.66
N MET A 235 -6.10 -2.98 -14.29
CA MET A 235 -6.12 -4.39 -14.72
C MET A 235 -5.77 -5.35 -13.57
N ARG A 236 -4.94 -4.91 -12.62
CA ARG A 236 -4.49 -5.71 -11.48
C ARG A 236 -5.51 -5.75 -10.36
N ASP A 237 -6.10 -4.61 -10.03
CA ASP A 237 -7.07 -4.44 -8.94
C ASP A 237 -8.45 -4.98 -9.31
N LYS A 238 -8.81 -4.91 -10.59
CA LYS A 238 -10.04 -5.51 -11.15
C LYS A 238 -11.33 -5.02 -10.48
N MET A 239 -11.33 -3.77 -9.97
CA MET A 239 -12.51 -3.20 -9.31
C MET A 239 -13.66 -2.97 -10.26
N PHE A 240 -13.33 -2.53 -11.47
CA PHE A 240 -14.29 -2.21 -12.51
C PHE A 240 -13.87 -2.78 -13.86
N LYS A 241 -14.85 -2.91 -14.74
CA LYS A 241 -14.67 -3.20 -16.16
C LYS A 241 -15.64 -2.37 -16.99
N LEU A 242 -15.40 -2.28 -18.27
CA LEU A 242 -16.33 -1.66 -19.20
C LEU A 242 -17.44 -2.65 -19.58
N GLY A 243 -18.69 -2.20 -19.50
CA GLY A 243 -19.83 -2.89 -20.06
C GLY A 243 -19.90 -2.73 -21.59
N THR A 244 -20.92 -3.32 -22.21
CA THR A 244 -21.09 -3.37 -23.67
C THR A 244 -21.23 -2.01 -24.33
N ASN A 245 -21.74 -1.02 -23.61
CA ASN A 245 -21.94 0.35 -24.09
C ASN A 245 -20.82 1.30 -23.60
N GLY A 246 -19.73 0.77 -23.01
CA GLY A 246 -18.64 1.55 -22.47
C GLY A 246 -18.93 2.20 -21.09
N GLU A 247 -20.04 1.80 -20.46
CA GLU A 247 -20.34 2.19 -19.08
C GLU A 247 -19.40 1.47 -18.08
N LEU A 248 -19.15 2.11 -16.94
CA LEU A 248 -18.34 1.51 -15.88
C LEU A 248 -19.21 0.53 -15.07
N VAL A 249 -18.80 -0.72 -15.03
CA VAL A 249 -19.50 -1.80 -14.30
C VAL A 249 -18.58 -2.29 -13.17
N GLU A 250 -19.11 -2.33 -11.95
CA GLU A 250 -18.40 -2.90 -10.82
C GLU A 250 -18.16 -4.40 -11.05
N ASN A 251 -16.94 -4.84 -10.79
CA ASN A 251 -16.54 -6.22 -10.99
C ASN A 251 -16.49 -6.98 -9.66
N HIS A 252 -16.95 -8.23 -9.68
CA HIS A 252 -16.86 -9.12 -8.51
C HIS A 252 -15.50 -9.83 -8.51
N TRP A 253 -14.50 -9.16 -7.97
CA TRP A 253 -13.16 -9.71 -7.83
C TRP A 253 -13.05 -10.69 -6.66
N GLN A 254 -12.08 -11.58 -6.72
CA GLN A 254 -11.75 -12.51 -5.65
C GLN A 254 -10.25 -12.41 -5.38
N LEU A 255 -9.88 -12.30 -4.11
CA LEU A 255 -8.48 -12.31 -3.75
C LEU A 255 -7.95 -13.75 -3.73
N ASP A 256 -6.84 -13.96 -4.42
CA ASP A 256 -6.11 -15.23 -4.38
C ASP A 256 -5.84 -15.65 -2.93
N PRO A 257 -6.08 -16.93 -2.57
CA PRO A 257 -5.90 -17.41 -1.20
C PRO A 257 -4.51 -17.15 -0.62
N SER A 258 -3.45 -17.27 -1.42
CA SER A 258 -2.08 -16.99 -0.97
C SER A 258 -1.83 -15.51 -0.71
N THR A 259 -2.36 -14.64 -1.55
CA THR A 259 -2.32 -13.17 -1.36
C THR A 259 -3.14 -12.77 -0.13
N ARG A 260 -4.34 -13.34 0.04
CA ARG A 260 -5.15 -13.12 1.25
C ARG A 260 -4.43 -13.58 2.51
N ALA A 261 -3.79 -14.74 2.48
CA ALA A 261 -2.99 -15.24 3.59
C ALA A 261 -1.81 -14.30 3.89
N LEU A 262 -1.12 -13.79 2.87
CA LEU A 262 -0.04 -12.82 3.00
C LEU A 262 -0.49 -11.51 3.67
N LEU A 263 -1.61 -10.94 3.26
CA LEU A 263 -2.18 -9.73 3.85
C LEU A 263 -2.61 -9.95 5.32
N LYS A 264 -3.12 -11.12 5.65
CA LYS A 264 -3.48 -11.51 7.03
C LYS A 264 -2.26 -11.84 7.88
N LEU A 265 -1.30 -12.61 7.35
CA LEU A 265 -0.09 -13.05 8.06
C LEU A 265 0.84 -11.89 8.42
N SER A 266 0.93 -10.86 7.60
CA SER A 266 1.78 -9.70 7.88
C SER A 266 1.48 -9.02 9.22
N GLN A 267 0.31 -9.27 9.79
CA GLN A 267 -0.12 -8.71 11.07
C GLN A 267 0.05 -9.67 12.25
N GLN A 268 0.09 -10.97 12.00
CA GLN A 268 0.08 -12.03 13.01
C GLN A 268 1.43 -12.77 13.08
N GLU A 269 2.35 -12.51 12.15
CA GLU A 269 3.64 -13.20 12.13
C GLU A 269 4.49 -12.79 13.34
N SER A 270 5.07 -13.79 14.02
CA SER A 270 5.97 -13.60 15.15
C SER A 270 7.15 -12.69 14.79
N ILE A 271 7.44 -11.69 15.61
CA ILE A 271 8.60 -10.79 15.44
C ILE A 271 9.90 -11.56 15.48
N LEU A 272 9.98 -12.59 16.36
CA LEU A 272 11.15 -13.46 16.43
C LEU A 272 11.36 -14.23 15.12
N LYS A 273 10.29 -14.71 14.48
CA LYS A 273 10.34 -15.37 13.18
C LYS A 273 10.82 -14.41 12.08
N LEU A 274 10.30 -13.19 12.07
CA LEU A 274 10.69 -12.15 11.13
C LEU A 274 12.16 -11.74 11.32
N ALA A 275 12.60 -11.52 12.56
CA ALA A 275 13.98 -11.20 12.89
C ALA A 275 14.94 -12.33 12.51
N LEU A 276 14.56 -13.59 12.78
CA LEU A 276 15.35 -14.76 12.42
C LEU A 276 15.51 -14.88 10.90
N ARG A 277 14.45 -14.68 10.13
CA ARG A 277 14.51 -14.67 8.66
C ARG A 277 15.48 -13.62 8.15
N GLN A 278 15.48 -12.42 8.74
CA GLN A 278 16.40 -11.35 8.36
C GLN A 278 17.87 -11.72 8.66
N VAL A 279 18.13 -12.31 9.82
CA VAL A 279 19.49 -12.75 10.22
C VAL A 279 20.01 -13.89 9.33
N LEU A 280 19.13 -14.81 8.95
CA LEU A 280 19.50 -15.96 8.12
C LEU A 280 19.57 -15.60 6.61
N GLY A 281 19.39 -14.34 6.24
CA GLY A 281 19.38 -13.91 4.83
C GLY A 281 18.25 -14.49 4.00
N ALA A 282 17.28 -15.18 4.63
CA ALA A 282 16.06 -15.69 4.00
C ALA A 282 15.05 -14.55 3.82
N GLN A 283 15.45 -13.50 3.11
CA GLN A 283 14.50 -12.51 2.66
C GLN A 283 13.66 -13.17 1.56
N ARG A 284 12.40 -13.51 1.87
CA ARG A 284 11.40 -13.47 0.80
C ARG A 284 11.33 -11.99 0.41
N PRO A 285 11.50 -11.66 -0.88
CA PRO A 285 11.22 -10.33 -1.36
C PRO A 285 9.84 -9.96 -0.85
N LEU A 286 9.71 -8.80 -0.23
CA LEU A 286 8.39 -8.25 0.11
C LEU A 286 7.63 -8.17 -1.21
N PRO A 287 6.42 -8.77 -1.37
CA PRO A 287 5.58 -8.41 -2.50
C PRO A 287 5.39 -6.91 -2.42
N GLY A 288 5.82 -6.18 -3.45
CA GLY A 288 5.71 -4.72 -3.48
C GLY A 288 6.98 -3.93 -3.19
N HIS A 289 8.06 -4.53 -2.76
CA HIS A 289 9.36 -3.97 -3.06
C HIS A 289 9.82 -4.66 -4.36
N ASN A 290 10.22 -3.86 -5.32
CA ASN A 290 10.86 -4.31 -6.54
C ASN A 290 12.00 -5.26 -6.19
N SER A 291 11.66 -6.50 -5.82
CA SER A 291 12.58 -7.59 -5.99
C SER A 291 12.60 -7.82 -7.48
N HIS A 292 13.36 -6.99 -8.17
CA HIS A 292 13.85 -7.42 -9.46
C HIS A 292 14.42 -8.83 -9.25
N PRO A 293 13.93 -9.86 -9.95
CA PRO A 293 14.70 -11.09 -10.04
C PRO A 293 16.08 -10.65 -10.50
N ASP A 294 17.11 -11.12 -9.80
CA ASP A 294 18.49 -10.82 -10.09
C ASP A 294 18.75 -10.74 -11.59
N ASN A 295 19.22 -9.58 -12.00
CA ASN A 295 19.84 -9.25 -13.28
C ASN A 295 19.02 -9.38 -14.57
N ASP A 296 18.92 -8.29 -15.26
CA ASP A 296 18.78 -8.04 -16.70
C ASP A 296 17.38 -7.98 -17.33
N ASP A 297 16.27 -8.47 -16.73
CA ASP A 297 15.02 -8.57 -17.48
C ASP A 297 13.99 -7.43 -17.25
N HIS A 298 14.08 -6.65 -16.18
CA HIS A 298 13.11 -5.58 -15.90
C HIS A 298 13.45 -4.22 -16.53
N SER A 299 14.70 -4.00 -16.90
CA SER A 299 15.10 -2.98 -17.86
C SER A 299 14.68 -3.34 -19.29
N ASN A 300 14.13 -4.55 -19.47
CA ASN A 300 13.68 -5.02 -20.77
C ASN A 300 12.26 -4.55 -21.02
N ILE A 301 12.14 -3.46 -21.76
CA ILE A 301 10.87 -2.87 -22.19
C ILE A 301 9.94 -3.90 -22.86
N ASP A 302 10.47 -4.98 -23.43
CA ASP A 302 9.70 -6.07 -24.02
C ASP A 302 8.99 -6.92 -23.00
N PHE A 303 9.63 -7.16 -21.86
CA PHE A 303 9.01 -7.85 -20.75
C PHE A 303 7.81 -7.03 -20.25
N LEU A 304 8.01 -5.74 -20.01
CA LEU A 304 6.94 -4.84 -19.53
C LEU A 304 5.77 -4.77 -20.51
N LEU A 305 6.06 -4.69 -21.82
CA LEU A 305 5.02 -4.70 -22.84
C LEU A 305 4.24 -6.02 -22.87
N LYS A 306 4.93 -7.16 -22.77
CA LYS A 306 4.29 -8.48 -22.69
C LYS A 306 3.42 -8.61 -21.44
N GLU A 307 3.91 -8.17 -20.28
CA GLU A 307 3.15 -8.21 -19.02
C GLU A 307 1.91 -7.32 -19.10
N ALA A 308 2.03 -6.08 -19.56
CA ALA A 308 0.91 -5.18 -19.75
C ALA A 308 -0.20 -5.77 -20.64
N GLN A 309 0.20 -6.46 -21.74
CA GLN A 309 -0.73 -7.14 -22.63
C GLN A 309 -1.29 -8.43 -22.03
N ARG A 310 -0.49 -9.16 -21.24
CA ARG A 310 -0.92 -10.37 -20.51
C ARG A 310 -2.00 -10.06 -19.48
N GLU A 311 -1.82 -8.98 -18.69
CA GLU A 311 -2.79 -8.53 -17.70
C GLU A 311 -4.15 -8.23 -18.33
N TYR A 312 -4.15 -7.47 -19.43
CA TYR A 312 -5.36 -7.20 -20.20
C TYR A 312 -6.03 -8.50 -20.69
N ARG A 313 -5.26 -9.39 -21.31
CA ARG A 313 -5.78 -10.67 -21.83
C ARG A 313 -6.40 -11.51 -20.72
N SER A 314 -5.68 -11.65 -19.62
CA SER A 314 -6.14 -12.45 -18.49
C SER A 314 -7.45 -11.90 -17.90
N PHE A 315 -7.51 -10.60 -17.62
CA PHE A 315 -8.68 -10.01 -16.99
C PHE A 315 -9.88 -9.92 -17.95
N ILE A 316 -9.68 -9.38 -19.16
CA ILE A 316 -10.78 -8.98 -20.03
C ILE A 316 -11.17 -10.10 -21.00
N VAL A 317 -10.18 -10.74 -21.67
CA VAL A 317 -10.44 -11.76 -22.67
C VAL A 317 -10.77 -13.11 -22.02
N GLU A 318 -10.02 -13.50 -20.99
CA GLU A 318 -10.21 -14.77 -20.27
C GLU A 318 -11.14 -14.63 -19.07
N SER A 319 -11.60 -13.43 -18.76
CA SER A 319 -12.52 -13.11 -17.66
C SER A 319 -12.03 -13.59 -16.27
N ASN A 320 -10.72 -13.54 -16.04
CA ASN A 320 -10.12 -13.94 -14.77
C ASN A 320 -10.27 -12.83 -13.72
N ASN A 321 -11.17 -13.03 -12.78
CA ASN A 321 -11.47 -12.09 -11.70
C ASN A 321 -10.60 -12.30 -10.44
N ILE A 322 -9.59 -13.18 -10.49
CA ILE A 322 -8.71 -13.45 -9.36
C ILE A 322 -7.62 -12.38 -9.30
N VAL A 323 -7.58 -11.64 -8.20
CA VAL A 323 -6.52 -10.68 -7.88
C VAL A 323 -5.39 -11.46 -7.21
N THR A 324 -4.23 -11.51 -7.85
CA THR A 324 -3.09 -12.32 -7.39
C THR A 324 -2.02 -11.50 -6.70
N ASN A 325 -1.76 -10.30 -7.18
CA ASN A 325 -0.72 -9.44 -6.62
C ASN A 325 -1.06 -7.98 -6.87
N THR A 326 -1.34 -7.26 -5.80
CA THR A 326 -1.70 -5.84 -5.80
C THR A 326 -0.52 -4.91 -5.56
N MET A 327 0.67 -5.48 -5.32
CA MET A 327 1.87 -4.73 -4.96
C MET A 327 2.91 -4.74 -6.08
N ILE A 328 2.57 -5.24 -7.26
CA ILE A 328 3.41 -5.15 -8.45
C ILE A 328 3.06 -3.87 -9.16
N ASP A 329 4.09 -3.11 -9.42
CA ASP A 329 4.04 -1.81 -10.04
C ASP A 329 4.84 -1.85 -11.33
N TYR A 330 4.17 -1.83 -12.47
CA TYR A 330 4.81 -1.90 -13.77
C TYR A 330 4.44 -0.71 -14.63
N TYR A 331 5.44 -0.18 -15.33
CA TYR A 331 5.22 0.78 -16.38
C TYR A 331 4.18 0.27 -17.39
N SER A 332 3.16 1.08 -17.66
CA SER A 332 2.07 0.76 -18.59
C SER A 332 2.54 0.84 -20.05
N ALA A 333 3.49 -0.04 -20.38
CA ALA A 333 4.25 -0.03 -21.63
C ALA A 333 3.38 -0.14 -22.88
N ASP A 334 2.24 -0.83 -22.81
CA ASP A 334 1.29 -0.94 -23.92
C ASP A 334 0.64 0.42 -24.27
N VAL A 335 0.29 1.22 -23.25
CA VAL A 335 -0.28 2.56 -23.46
C VAL A 335 0.77 3.51 -24.04
N SER A 336 2.01 3.44 -23.56
CA SER A 336 3.10 4.28 -24.00
C SER A 336 3.65 3.89 -25.38
N LEU A 337 3.99 2.61 -25.59
CA LEU A 337 4.73 2.15 -26.77
C LEU A 337 3.84 1.70 -27.91
N THR A 338 2.66 1.15 -27.61
CA THR A 338 1.71 0.63 -28.60
C THR A 338 0.29 1.18 -28.35
N PRO A 339 0.10 2.51 -28.39
CA PRO A 339 -1.16 3.16 -27.99
C PRO A 339 -2.36 2.74 -28.86
N ARG A 340 -2.12 2.17 -30.02
CA ARG A 340 -3.16 1.64 -30.92
C ARG A 340 -3.50 0.17 -30.68
N SER A 341 -2.81 -0.51 -29.77
CA SER A 341 -3.14 -1.90 -29.40
C SER A 341 -4.53 -1.97 -28.73
N GLU A 342 -5.13 -3.15 -28.77
CA GLU A 342 -6.41 -3.39 -28.11
C GLU A 342 -6.32 -3.16 -26.59
N SER A 343 -5.25 -3.66 -25.97
CA SER A 343 -4.95 -3.48 -24.55
C SER A 343 -4.86 -2.01 -24.16
N ALA A 344 -4.07 -1.21 -24.88
CA ALA A 344 -3.91 0.22 -24.62
C ALA A 344 -5.25 0.98 -24.76
N ARG A 345 -5.99 0.73 -25.84
CA ARG A 345 -7.28 1.37 -26.06
C ARG A 345 -8.29 1.03 -24.95
N TYR A 346 -8.32 -0.22 -24.51
CA TYR A 346 -9.18 -0.62 -23.40
C TYR A 346 -8.82 0.07 -22.09
N LYS A 347 -7.53 0.08 -21.73
CA LYS A 347 -7.03 0.73 -20.52
C LYS A 347 -7.35 2.23 -20.51
N VAL A 348 -7.12 2.91 -21.63
CA VAL A 348 -7.48 4.33 -21.77
C VAL A 348 -9.00 4.54 -21.64
N ALA A 349 -9.82 3.69 -22.25
CA ALA A 349 -11.27 3.79 -22.14
C ALA A 349 -11.75 3.56 -20.69
N LEU A 350 -11.17 2.57 -20.01
CA LEU A 350 -11.49 2.28 -18.60
C LEU A 350 -11.04 3.44 -17.69
N MET A 351 -9.84 3.98 -17.88
CA MET A 351 -9.36 5.16 -17.15
C MET A 351 -10.30 6.35 -17.31
N ARG A 352 -10.75 6.63 -18.53
CA ARG A 352 -11.75 7.69 -18.79
C ARG A 352 -13.05 7.47 -18.02
N ALA A 353 -13.52 6.23 -17.92
CA ALA A 353 -14.72 5.89 -17.18
C ALA A 353 -14.51 6.01 -15.65
N VAL A 354 -13.35 5.64 -15.13
CA VAL A 354 -12.97 5.81 -13.73
C VAL A 354 -12.83 7.30 -13.37
N MET A 355 -12.17 8.11 -14.20
CA MET A 355 -12.09 9.57 -13.98
C MET A 355 -13.49 10.22 -13.96
N ARG A 356 -14.41 9.75 -14.80
CA ARG A 356 -15.83 10.20 -14.73
C ARG A 356 -16.46 9.85 -13.39
N ARG A 357 -16.27 8.62 -12.90
CA ARG A 357 -16.74 8.20 -11.59
C ARG A 357 -16.16 9.06 -10.46
N ILE A 358 -14.85 9.34 -10.49
CA ILE A 358 -14.19 10.24 -9.51
C ILE A 358 -14.89 11.60 -9.49
N ARG A 359 -15.13 12.21 -10.67
CA ARG A 359 -15.87 13.47 -10.80
C ARG A 359 -17.27 13.36 -10.21
N ASP A 360 -18.00 12.29 -10.50
CA ASP A 360 -19.37 12.08 -10.04
C ASP A 360 -19.41 11.92 -8.51
N VAL A 361 -18.46 11.20 -7.91
CA VAL A 361 -18.32 11.08 -6.45
C VAL A 361 -18.06 12.45 -5.80
N ALA A 362 -17.18 13.25 -6.37
CA ALA A 362 -16.89 14.59 -5.87
C ALA A 362 -18.15 15.49 -5.95
N GLN A 363 -18.88 15.45 -7.08
CA GLN A 363 -20.12 16.22 -7.27
C GLN A 363 -21.25 15.78 -6.32
N GLN A 364 -21.41 14.49 -6.07
CA GLN A 364 -22.39 13.96 -5.12
C GLN A 364 -22.15 14.45 -3.68
N ASN A 365 -20.92 14.86 -3.39
CA ASN A 365 -20.51 15.40 -2.09
C ASN A 365 -20.31 16.92 -2.10
N ASP A 366 -20.77 17.61 -3.13
CA ASP A 366 -20.61 19.06 -3.31
C ASP A 366 -19.16 19.54 -3.11
N THR A 367 -18.19 18.73 -3.51
CA THR A 367 -16.77 18.97 -3.27
C THR A 367 -16.08 19.34 -4.57
N PRO A 368 -15.39 20.47 -4.65
CA PRO A 368 -14.52 20.82 -5.78
C PRO A 368 -13.43 19.77 -5.98
N LEU A 369 -13.12 19.46 -7.25
CA LEU A 369 -12.14 18.47 -7.66
C LEU A 369 -11.10 19.07 -8.57
N VAL A 370 -9.82 18.69 -8.38
CA VAL A 370 -8.70 18.96 -9.28
C VAL A 370 -7.99 17.64 -9.54
N PHE A 371 -7.63 17.36 -10.79
CA PHE A 371 -6.70 16.27 -11.10
C PHE A 371 -5.25 16.76 -11.10
N LEU A 372 -4.34 15.90 -10.68
CA LEU A 372 -2.90 16.06 -10.79
C LEU A 372 -2.35 14.90 -11.61
N PHE A 373 -1.75 15.18 -12.79
CA PHE A 373 -1.16 14.15 -13.64
C PHE A 373 0.34 14.15 -13.49
N ILE A 374 0.89 13.01 -13.10
CA ILE A 374 2.31 12.80 -12.83
C ILE A 374 2.88 11.94 -13.97
N PRO A 375 3.89 12.43 -14.72
CA PRO A 375 4.51 11.64 -15.78
C PRO A 375 5.48 10.61 -15.22
N HIS A 376 5.68 9.51 -15.94
CA HIS A 376 6.77 8.58 -15.69
C HIS A 376 8.12 9.22 -16.10
N PRO A 377 9.22 9.01 -15.34
CA PRO A 377 10.50 9.64 -15.64
C PRO A 377 11.02 9.34 -17.05
N VAL A 378 10.81 8.13 -17.54
CA VAL A 378 11.19 7.71 -18.90
C VAL A 378 10.49 8.51 -20.00
N ASP A 379 9.31 9.07 -19.73
CA ASP A 379 8.53 9.83 -20.71
C ASP A 379 8.91 11.33 -20.74
N VAL A 380 9.63 11.81 -19.73
CA VAL A 380 10.10 13.22 -19.63
C VAL A 380 11.62 13.34 -19.68
N ALA A 381 12.34 12.26 -19.91
CA ALA A 381 13.78 12.24 -20.12
C ALA A 381 14.14 11.47 -21.41
N ASP A 382 15.25 11.84 -22.03
CA ASP A 382 15.80 11.03 -23.14
C ASP A 382 16.40 9.72 -22.63
N GLN A 383 16.88 9.73 -21.42
CA GLN A 383 17.39 8.58 -20.69
C GLN A 383 17.12 8.78 -19.19
N TYR A 384 16.55 7.78 -18.55
CA TYR A 384 16.40 7.71 -17.11
C TYR A 384 17.03 6.43 -16.59
N ASP A 385 18.05 6.54 -15.74
CA ASP A 385 18.92 5.42 -15.34
C ASP A 385 19.43 4.62 -16.54
N SER A 386 19.12 3.33 -16.62
CA SER A 386 19.43 2.46 -17.76
C SER A 386 18.31 2.41 -18.82
N TRP A 387 17.21 3.15 -18.63
CA TRP A 387 16.04 3.08 -19.50
C TRP A 387 16.14 4.05 -20.66
N THR A 388 16.01 3.50 -21.86
CA THR A 388 15.88 4.26 -23.12
C THR A 388 14.83 3.61 -23.99
N ILE A 389 14.01 4.42 -24.66
CA ILE A 389 13.01 3.91 -25.62
C ILE A 389 13.57 3.94 -27.03
N ASP A 390 13.72 2.78 -27.66
CA ASP A 390 14.08 2.69 -29.07
C ASP A 390 12.92 3.14 -29.97
N ARG A 391 12.96 4.40 -30.38
CA ARG A 391 11.92 5.01 -31.26
C ARG A 391 11.86 4.37 -32.65
N LYS A 392 12.90 3.67 -33.10
CA LYS A 392 12.85 2.94 -34.39
C LYS A 392 12.02 1.67 -34.25
N ARG A 393 12.12 1.02 -33.11
CA ARG A 393 11.37 -0.16 -32.77
C ARG A 393 9.93 0.15 -32.39
N PHE A 394 9.71 1.27 -31.69
CA PHE A 394 8.41 1.76 -31.25
C PHE A 394 8.07 3.09 -31.94
N PRO A 395 7.72 3.10 -33.23
CA PRO A 395 7.49 4.33 -33.99
C PRO A 395 6.25 5.12 -33.52
N ASP A 396 5.32 4.47 -32.80
CA ASP A 396 4.13 5.09 -32.22
C ASP A 396 4.39 5.69 -30.82
N TYR A 397 5.57 5.46 -30.27
CA TYR A 397 5.94 6.01 -28.96
C TYR A 397 6.04 7.54 -29.01
N ASN A 398 5.37 8.16 -28.06
CA ASN A 398 5.51 9.57 -27.72
C ASN A 398 5.39 9.70 -26.19
N GLY A 399 6.27 10.43 -25.53
CA GLY A 399 6.23 10.62 -24.08
C GLY A 399 4.89 11.14 -23.54
N ARG A 400 4.05 11.72 -24.40
CA ARG A 400 2.69 12.16 -24.02
C ARG A 400 1.61 11.08 -24.18
N ASN A 401 1.94 9.89 -24.68
CA ASN A 401 0.93 8.87 -24.94
C ASN A 401 0.12 8.46 -23.71
N GLN A 402 0.73 8.49 -22.52
CA GLN A 402 0.05 8.21 -21.27
C GLN A 402 -0.66 9.45 -20.68
N ILE A 403 -0.16 10.65 -20.93
CA ILE A 403 -0.66 11.90 -20.34
C ILE A 403 -1.82 12.50 -21.16
N THR A 404 -1.69 12.55 -22.48
CA THR A 404 -2.71 13.18 -23.35
C THR A 404 -4.13 12.64 -23.12
N PRO A 405 -4.36 11.33 -22.98
CA PRO A 405 -5.71 10.81 -22.70
C PRO A 405 -6.29 11.29 -21.35
N LEU A 406 -5.44 11.54 -20.34
CA LEU A 406 -5.87 12.08 -19.04
C LEU A 406 -6.28 13.55 -19.17
N GLU A 407 -5.45 14.35 -19.83
CA GLU A 407 -5.72 15.79 -20.10
C GLU A 407 -7.02 15.97 -20.90
N GLU A 408 -7.17 15.24 -22.02
CA GLU A 408 -8.40 15.26 -22.83
C GLU A 408 -9.62 14.88 -22.02
N THR A 409 -9.49 13.87 -21.15
CA THR A 409 -10.59 13.41 -20.30
C THR A 409 -10.97 14.48 -19.27
N ALA A 410 -10.02 15.07 -18.57
CA ALA A 410 -10.29 16.14 -17.62
C ALA A 410 -10.96 17.35 -18.28
N GLN A 411 -10.50 17.73 -19.48
CA GLN A 411 -11.14 18.79 -20.28
C GLN A 411 -12.59 18.43 -20.66
N ALA A 412 -12.83 17.24 -21.15
CA ALA A 412 -14.17 16.78 -21.51
C ALA A 412 -15.12 16.73 -20.30
N LEU A 413 -14.60 16.37 -19.13
CA LEU A 413 -15.31 16.38 -17.85
C LEU A 413 -15.47 17.78 -17.25
N ARG A 414 -14.81 18.79 -17.80
CA ARG A 414 -14.73 20.16 -17.25
C ARG A 414 -14.21 20.20 -15.82
N VAL A 415 -13.25 19.33 -15.51
CA VAL A 415 -12.56 19.27 -14.23
C VAL A 415 -11.22 20.00 -14.38
N PRO A 416 -10.91 20.99 -13.53
CA PRO A 416 -9.59 21.60 -13.53
C PRO A 416 -8.50 20.56 -13.29
N PHE A 417 -7.33 20.73 -13.91
CA PHE A 417 -6.21 19.82 -13.72
C PHE A 417 -4.87 20.54 -13.79
N VAL A 418 -3.88 19.93 -13.18
CA VAL A 418 -2.45 20.24 -13.31
C VAL A 418 -1.78 19.03 -13.96
N SER A 419 -1.11 19.24 -15.09
CA SER A 419 -0.25 18.24 -15.70
C SER A 419 1.21 18.64 -15.43
N LEU A 420 1.96 17.77 -14.82
CA LEU A 420 3.38 18.01 -14.54
C LEU A 420 4.28 17.69 -15.74
N TYR A 421 3.74 17.15 -16.82
CA TYR A 421 4.53 16.69 -17.97
C TYR A 421 5.44 17.78 -18.54
N ASP A 422 4.88 18.91 -18.94
CA ASP A 422 5.68 19.99 -19.57
C ASP A 422 6.63 20.65 -18.55
N THR A 423 6.21 20.75 -17.30
CA THR A 423 7.06 21.27 -16.22
C THR A 423 8.26 20.36 -15.98
N PHE A 424 8.03 19.05 -15.87
CA PHE A 424 9.10 18.07 -15.61
C PHE A 424 10.02 17.90 -16.82
N LEU A 425 9.49 17.95 -18.04
CA LEU A 425 10.28 17.93 -19.26
C LEU A 425 11.25 19.12 -19.37
N GLN A 426 10.91 20.27 -18.80
CA GLN A 426 11.79 21.46 -18.76
C GLN A 426 12.86 21.39 -17.68
N HIS A 427 12.78 20.40 -16.79
CA HIS A 427 13.76 20.12 -15.75
C HIS A 427 14.49 18.82 -16.07
N ASP A 428 15.65 18.62 -15.45
CA ASP A 428 16.33 17.32 -15.53
C ASP A 428 15.56 16.28 -14.68
N ALA A 429 14.89 15.33 -15.34
CA ALA A 429 14.14 14.29 -14.68
C ALA A 429 15.01 13.45 -13.70
N ASN A 430 16.31 13.28 -14.00
CA ASN A 430 17.23 12.61 -13.08
C ASN A 430 17.42 13.36 -11.75
N SER A 431 17.11 14.65 -11.72
CA SER A 431 17.13 15.43 -10.47
C SER A 431 15.81 15.40 -9.69
N LEU A 432 14.72 14.92 -10.30
CA LEU A 432 13.36 14.97 -9.74
C LEU A 432 12.87 13.64 -9.19
N TYR A 433 13.52 12.53 -9.57
CA TYR A 433 13.12 11.18 -9.17
C TYR A 433 14.24 10.48 -8.41
N PHE A 434 13.93 9.43 -7.70
CA PHE A 434 14.92 8.52 -7.14
C PHE A 434 15.58 7.70 -8.26
N HIS A 435 16.69 7.07 -7.96
CA HIS A 435 17.49 6.32 -8.92
C HIS A 435 17.50 4.82 -8.60
N VAL A 436 17.84 4.03 -9.62
CA VAL A 436 18.06 2.59 -9.57
C VAL A 436 16.87 1.87 -8.95
N ASP A 437 16.05 1.35 -9.83
CA ASP A 437 14.88 0.53 -9.49
C ASP A 437 13.78 1.28 -8.69
N ASP A 438 13.76 2.62 -8.75
CA ASP A 438 12.79 3.43 -8.04
C ASP A 438 12.41 4.67 -8.86
N ASP A 439 11.24 4.66 -9.46
CA ASP A 439 10.71 5.73 -10.31
C ASP A 439 9.90 6.79 -9.55
N HIS A 440 9.86 6.69 -8.21
CA HIS A 440 9.18 7.69 -7.40
C HIS A 440 9.92 9.02 -7.41
N TRP A 441 9.15 10.11 -7.38
CA TRP A 441 9.74 11.43 -7.20
C TRP A 441 10.47 11.58 -5.86
N ASN A 442 11.60 12.26 -5.89
CA ASN A 442 12.37 12.62 -4.69
C ASN A 442 11.85 13.95 -4.08
N ALA A 443 12.53 14.47 -3.07
CA ALA A 443 12.14 15.74 -2.41
C ALA A 443 12.02 16.91 -3.38
N ALA A 444 12.91 17.00 -4.39
CA ALA A 444 12.88 18.07 -5.38
C ALA A 444 11.68 17.96 -6.33
N GLY A 445 11.36 16.74 -6.79
CA GLY A 445 10.17 16.50 -7.62
C GLY A 445 8.87 16.81 -6.87
N GLN A 446 8.78 16.40 -5.61
CA GLN A 446 7.64 16.69 -4.74
C GLN A 446 7.49 18.19 -4.48
N GLN A 447 8.60 18.90 -4.26
CA GLN A 447 8.61 20.34 -4.08
C GLN A 447 8.10 21.06 -5.32
N LEU A 448 8.67 20.76 -6.48
CA LEU A 448 8.25 21.37 -7.75
C LEU A 448 6.76 21.15 -8.02
N ALA A 449 6.27 19.93 -7.80
CA ALA A 449 4.85 19.60 -7.93
C ALA A 449 3.96 20.43 -6.97
N ALA A 450 4.40 20.59 -5.71
CA ALA A 450 3.68 21.37 -4.71
C ALA A 450 3.63 22.87 -5.06
N GLU A 451 4.72 23.42 -5.58
CA GLU A 451 4.78 24.82 -6.04
C GLU A 451 3.81 25.07 -7.21
N VAL A 452 3.86 24.21 -8.23
CA VAL A 452 2.97 24.29 -9.41
C VAL A 452 1.51 24.16 -9.00
N MET A 453 1.18 23.21 -8.12
CA MET A 453 -0.18 23.01 -7.63
C MET A 453 -0.64 24.23 -6.79
N ALA A 454 0.20 24.76 -5.91
CA ALA A 454 -0.14 25.95 -5.12
C ALA A 454 -0.42 27.16 -6.01
N ASP A 455 0.42 27.42 -7.00
CA ASP A 455 0.23 28.49 -7.97
C ASP A 455 -1.07 28.32 -8.74
N PHE A 456 -1.36 27.10 -9.18
CA PHE A 456 -2.60 26.80 -9.89
C PHE A 456 -3.84 27.04 -9.01
N LEU A 457 -3.87 26.54 -7.79
CA LEU A 457 -5.00 26.68 -6.87
C LEU A 457 -5.28 28.14 -6.55
N LEU A 458 -4.24 28.92 -6.31
CA LEU A 458 -4.36 30.36 -6.03
C LEU A 458 -4.80 31.16 -7.26
N SER A 459 -4.21 30.89 -8.43
CA SER A 459 -4.55 31.59 -9.68
C SER A 459 -6.00 31.35 -10.13
N LYS A 460 -6.56 30.17 -9.77
CA LYS A 460 -7.95 29.80 -10.09
C LYS A 460 -8.94 30.11 -8.96
N ASN A 461 -8.49 30.73 -7.86
CA ASN A 461 -9.31 31.00 -6.67
C ASN A 461 -10.06 29.76 -6.14
N LEU A 462 -9.45 28.57 -6.21
CA LEU A 462 -10.09 27.30 -5.82
C LEU A 462 -10.12 27.09 -4.31
N LEU A 463 -9.47 27.96 -3.53
CA LEU A 463 -9.46 27.94 -2.07
C LEU A 463 -10.40 28.98 -1.44
N ASP A 464 -11.06 29.79 -2.26
CA ASP A 464 -11.96 30.84 -1.79
C ASP A 464 -13.35 30.23 -1.43
N THR A 465 -13.41 29.65 -0.24
CA THR A 465 -14.65 29.14 0.36
C THR A 465 -15.13 30.07 1.48
N GLY A 466 -14.93 31.33 1.36
CA GLY A 466 -15.24 32.29 2.40
C GLY A 466 -16.35 33.28 2.08
N THR A 467 -17.52 32.83 1.70
CA THR A 467 -18.72 33.65 1.97
C THR A 467 -19.22 33.24 3.35
N THR A 468 -18.86 33.99 4.37
CA THR A 468 -19.64 34.11 5.59
C THR A 468 -21.11 34.26 5.18
N VAL A 469 -21.91 33.23 5.38
CA VAL A 469 -23.36 33.35 5.45
C VAL A 469 -23.61 34.31 6.59
N GLY A 470 -23.88 35.56 6.27
CA GLY A 470 -24.31 36.55 7.23
C GLY A 470 -25.56 36.01 7.92
N VAL A 471 -25.46 35.83 9.22
CA VAL A 471 -26.61 35.65 10.09
C VAL A 471 -27.53 36.86 9.81
N PRO A 472 -28.79 36.67 9.41
CA PRO A 472 -29.71 37.79 9.31
C PRO A 472 -29.82 38.39 10.72
N GLN A 473 -29.37 39.64 10.87
CA GLN A 473 -29.75 40.43 12.03
C GLN A 473 -31.24 40.58 12.00
N HIS A 474 -31.93 39.96 12.95
CA HIS A 474 -33.27 40.31 13.29
C HIS A 474 -33.26 41.74 13.82
N ASP A 475 -33.59 42.69 12.95
CA ASP A 475 -33.93 44.04 13.36
C ASP A 475 -35.23 43.93 14.17
N GLY A 476 -35.07 44.00 15.49
CA GLY A 476 -36.18 44.24 16.42
C GLY A 476 -36.55 45.73 16.32
N THR A 477 -37.54 46.05 15.53
CA THR A 477 -38.30 47.28 15.72
C THR A 477 -39.68 46.92 16.23
N ALA A 478 -39.88 47.25 17.52
CA ALA A 478 -41.15 47.35 18.16
C ALA A 478 -42.01 48.42 17.49
N GLN A 479 -43.24 48.13 17.20
CA GLN A 479 -44.41 48.96 17.44
C GLN A 479 -45.61 48.04 17.67
#